data_c9ef354ee80bb8f5df790177aa587fc6
#
_entry.id   c9ef354ee80bb8f5df790177aa587fc6
#
_cell.length_a   1.000
_cell.length_b   1.000
_cell.length_c   1.000
_cell.angle_alpha   90.00
_cell.angle_beta   90.00
_cell.angle_gamma   90.00
#
_symmetry.space_group_name_H-M   'P 1'
#
loop_
_entity.id
_entity.type
_entity.pdbx_description
1 polymer ?
#
loop_
_entity_poly.entity_id
_entity_poly.type
_entity_poly.pdbx_seq_one_letter_code
_entity_poly.pdbx_strand_id
1 'polypeptide(L)'
;MGNNKNTGVFDFATSNEMWRASIELLDFTPLSNVDYSGGIIITDWFTEKDSSNESIKITVRFLSNEIRADGIKVTIYKKICDTKNYCSTKKIDSTLSQEIKLAILKKAATIKESELITDPSYKDPRAKNTAK
;
A
#
# COMPACT_ATOMS: atom_id res chain seq x y z
N MET A 1 -0.91 -15.59 -27.21
CA MET A 1 -1.38 -14.23 -26.93
C MET A 1 -1.92 -14.08 -25.53
N GLY A 2 -2.49 -15.12 -24.94
CA GLY A 2 -2.88 -15.07 -23.54
C GLY A 2 -1.72 -14.78 -22.61
N ASN A 3 -0.52 -15.17 -23.01
CA ASN A 3 0.67 -14.92 -22.20
C ASN A 3 0.98 -13.43 -22.04
N ASN A 4 0.71 -12.63 -23.08
CA ASN A 4 0.97 -11.20 -22.99
C ASN A 4 0.07 -10.52 -21.96
N LYS A 5 -1.17 -10.95 -21.87
CA LYS A 5 -2.11 -10.43 -20.90
C LYS A 5 -1.68 -10.75 -19.49
N ASN A 6 -1.34 -12.02 -19.25
CA ASN A 6 -0.90 -12.46 -17.93
C ASN A 6 0.41 -11.84 -17.54
N THR A 7 1.31 -11.69 -18.50
CA THR A 7 2.59 -11.03 -18.27
C THR A 7 2.39 -9.57 -17.89
N GLY A 8 1.43 -8.87 -18.54
CA GLY A 8 1.14 -7.48 -18.23
C GLY A 8 0.64 -7.29 -16.81
N VAL A 9 -0.25 -8.17 -16.35
CA VAL A 9 -0.76 -8.11 -14.96
C VAL A 9 0.36 -8.41 -13.98
N PHE A 10 1.16 -9.44 -14.28
CA PHE A 10 2.29 -9.80 -13.44
C PHE A 10 3.31 -8.66 -13.35
N ASP A 11 3.62 -8.03 -14.49
CA ASP A 11 4.56 -6.91 -14.52
C ASP A 11 4.06 -5.73 -13.71
N PHE A 12 2.77 -5.45 -13.74
CA PHE A 12 2.19 -4.39 -12.93
C PHE A 12 2.45 -4.67 -11.45
N ALA A 13 2.17 -5.87 -11.00
CA ALA A 13 2.33 -6.24 -9.59
C ALA A 13 3.79 -6.23 -9.15
N THR A 14 4.72 -6.66 -10.01
CA THR A 14 6.13 -6.75 -9.65
C THR A 14 6.91 -5.47 -9.86
N SER A 15 6.54 -4.66 -10.85
CA SER A 15 7.26 -3.45 -11.19
C SER A 15 6.67 -2.18 -10.57
N ASN A 16 5.47 -2.27 -10.01
CA ASN A 16 4.82 -1.12 -9.41
C ASN A 16 5.28 -0.97 -7.97
N GLU A 17 6.13 -0.01 -7.71
CA GLU A 17 6.71 0.21 -6.39
C GLU A 17 5.64 0.59 -5.35
N MET A 18 4.64 1.36 -5.76
CA MET A 18 3.54 1.74 -4.87
C MET A 18 2.74 0.52 -4.42
N TRP A 19 2.46 -0.38 -5.35
CA TRP A 19 1.76 -1.63 -5.05
C TRP A 19 2.56 -2.49 -4.08
N ARG A 20 3.83 -2.70 -4.40
CA ARG A 20 4.71 -3.53 -3.57
C ARG A 20 4.87 -2.95 -2.18
N ALA A 21 5.04 -1.64 -2.09
CA ALA A 21 5.16 -0.96 -0.80
C ALA A 21 3.89 -1.14 0.03
N SER A 22 2.73 -1.04 -0.60
CA SER A 22 1.45 -1.20 0.09
C SER A 22 1.27 -2.61 0.61
N ILE A 23 1.58 -3.61 -0.19
CA ILE A 23 1.49 -5.02 0.23
C ILE A 23 2.41 -5.27 1.43
N GLU A 24 3.64 -4.78 1.38
CA GLU A 24 4.59 -4.98 2.48
C GLU A 24 4.14 -4.28 3.75
N LEU A 25 3.63 -3.05 3.63
CA LEU A 25 3.22 -2.30 4.81
C LEU A 25 1.94 -2.84 5.44
N LEU A 26 1.07 -3.47 4.65
CA LEU A 26 -0.19 -4.02 5.15
C LEU A 26 -0.08 -5.49 5.53
N ASP A 27 1.11 -6.05 5.48
CA ASP A 27 1.34 -7.47 5.77
C ASP A 27 1.12 -7.83 7.24
N PHE A 28 0.98 -6.84 8.11
CA PHE A 28 0.72 -7.08 9.53
C PHE A 28 -0.70 -7.60 9.81
N THR A 29 -1.59 -7.55 8.81
CA THR A 29 -2.98 -7.94 8.98
C THR A 29 -3.42 -8.76 7.77
N PRO A 30 -4.41 -9.66 7.94
CA PRO A 30 -4.96 -10.38 6.79
C PRO A 30 -5.59 -9.42 5.79
N LEU A 31 -5.41 -9.72 4.51
CA LEU A 31 -6.00 -8.95 3.43
C LEU A 31 -7.26 -9.65 2.96
N SER A 32 -8.38 -8.92 2.90
CA SER A 32 -9.64 -9.51 2.48
C SER A 32 -9.82 -9.46 0.96
N ASN A 33 -9.20 -8.49 0.30
CA ASN A 33 -9.30 -8.37 -1.15
C ASN A 33 -8.03 -7.71 -1.70
N VAL A 34 -7.44 -8.34 -2.71
CA VAL A 34 -6.27 -7.83 -3.40
C VAL A 34 -6.53 -7.98 -4.88
N ASP A 35 -6.66 -6.87 -5.59
CA ASP A 35 -6.97 -6.87 -7.03
C ASP A 35 -5.93 -6.03 -7.76
N TYR A 36 -5.03 -6.70 -8.47
CA TYR A 36 -3.97 -6.05 -9.24
C TYR A 36 -4.56 -5.19 -10.36
N SER A 37 -5.50 -5.76 -11.09
CA SER A 37 -6.09 -5.08 -12.26
C SER A 37 -6.91 -3.87 -11.85
N GLY A 38 -7.65 -4.00 -10.77
CA GLY A 38 -8.48 -2.93 -10.26
C GLY A 38 -7.71 -1.91 -9.44
N GLY A 39 -6.47 -2.24 -9.06
CA GLY A 39 -5.65 -1.34 -8.27
C GLY A 39 -6.22 -1.07 -6.90
N ILE A 40 -6.66 -2.13 -6.21
CA ILE A 40 -7.25 -1.97 -4.89
C ILE A 40 -6.74 -3.05 -3.95
N ILE A 41 -6.49 -2.65 -2.69
CA ILE A 41 -6.13 -3.56 -1.60
C ILE A 41 -7.03 -3.22 -0.44
N ILE A 42 -7.68 -4.23 0.14
CA ILE A 42 -8.56 -4.06 1.28
C ILE A 42 -8.12 -5.03 2.37
N THR A 43 -7.88 -4.52 3.57
CA THR A 43 -7.57 -5.37 4.72
C THR A 43 -8.87 -5.96 5.26
N ASP A 44 -8.74 -7.01 6.05
CA ASP A 44 -9.84 -7.46 6.89
C ASP A 44 -9.98 -6.49 8.06
N TRP A 45 -11.06 -6.62 8.82
CA TRP A 45 -11.22 -5.86 10.06
C TRP A 45 -10.18 -6.32 11.08
N PHE A 46 -9.54 -5.36 11.73
CA PHE A 46 -8.58 -5.69 12.78
C PHE A 46 -8.69 -4.66 13.90
N THR A 47 -8.28 -5.06 15.09
CA THR A 47 -8.30 -4.19 16.26
C THR A 47 -6.88 -3.78 16.60
N GLU A 48 -6.71 -2.52 16.96
CA GLU A 48 -5.41 -2.03 17.40
C GLU A 48 -5.13 -2.41 18.85
N LYS A 49 -6.19 -2.62 19.61
CA LYS A 49 -6.11 -2.99 21.02
C LYS A 49 -6.97 -4.19 21.29
N ASP A 50 -6.42 -5.18 21.99
CA ASP A 50 -7.09 -6.46 22.20
C ASP A 50 -8.43 -6.35 22.90
N SER A 51 -8.60 -5.38 23.79
CA SER A 51 -9.83 -5.23 24.55
C SER A 51 -10.81 -4.24 23.92
N SER A 52 -10.51 -3.73 22.74
CA SER A 52 -11.32 -2.71 22.12
C SER A 52 -12.53 -3.31 21.40
N ASN A 53 -13.66 -2.64 21.51
CA ASN A 53 -14.85 -2.95 20.70
C ASN A 53 -14.81 -2.24 19.36
N GLU A 54 -13.68 -1.61 19.03
CA GLU A 54 -13.50 -0.89 17.79
C GLU A 54 -12.57 -1.68 16.87
N SER A 55 -12.94 -1.76 15.60
CA SER A 55 -12.08 -2.34 14.57
C SER A 55 -11.93 -1.37 13.43
N ILE A 56 -10.83 -1.50 12.70
CA ILE A 56 -10.63 -0.68 11.52
C ILE A 56 -10.38 -1.56 10.31
N LYS A 57 -10.67 -1.02 9.15
CA LYS A 57 -10.42 -1.63 7.85
C LYS A 57 -9.77 -0.58 6.98
N ILE A 58 -8.66 -0.94 6.36
CA ILE A 58 -7.91 -0.04 5.51
C ILE A 58 -8.15 -0.42 4.06
N THR A 59 -8.50 0.56 3.24
CA THR A 59 -8.63 0.39 1.81
C THR A 59 -7.61 1.29 1.13
N VAL A 60 -6.81 0.69 0.25
CA VAL A 60 -5.83 1.43 -0.55
C VAL A 60 -6.24 1.31 -2.01
N ARG A 61 -6.42 2.44 -2.66
CA ARG A 61 -6.79 2.49 -4.06
C ARG A 61 -5.73 3.22 -4.86
N PHE A 62 -5.28 2.61 -5.94
CA PHE A 62 -4.25 3.18 -6.80
C PHE A 62 -4.91 3.89 -7.97
N LEU A 63 -4.59 5.17 -8.10
CA LEU A 63 -5.11 6.03 -9.17
C LEU A 63 -4.08 6.21 -10.27
N SER A 64 -2.83 5.87 -9.99
CA SER A 64 -1.70 5.97 -10.90
C SER A 64 -0.66 4.95 -10.46
N ASN A 65 0.26 4.59 -11.33
CA ASN A 65 1.40 3.74 -10.97
C ASN A 65 2.65 4.56 -10.66
N GLU A 66 2.51 5.86 -10.59
CA GLU A 66 3.62 6.74 -10.25
C GLU A 66 3.68 6.97 -8.74
N ILE A 67 4.89 7.24 -8.23
CA ILE A 67 5.10 7.54 -6.81
C ILE A 67 4.74 9.00 -6.57
N ARG A 68 3.47 9.24 -6.29
CA ARG A 68 2.91 10.57 -6.08
C ARG A 68 1.81 10.51 -5.04
N ALA A 69 1.68 11.59 -4.28
CA ALA A 69 0.65 11.66 -3.25
C ALA A 69 -0.76 11.55 -3.81
N ASP A 70 -1.00 12.10 -5.01
CA ASP A 70 -2.32 12.01 -5.66
C ASP A 70 -2.50 10.74 -6.48
N GLY A 71 -1.52 9.86 -6.49
CA GLY A 71 -1.59 8.57 -7.18
C GLY A 71 -2.16 7.46 -6.32
N ILE A 72 -2.50 7.75 -5.07
CA ILE A 72 -2.97 6.75 -4.13
C ILE A 72 -4.01 7.38 -3.21
N LYS A 73 -5.03 6.60 -2.88
CA LYS A 73 -6.06 7.03 -1.94
C LYS A 73 -6.17 6.00 -0.83
N VAL A 74 -5.98 6.43 0.42
CA VAL A 74 -6.10 5.57 1.59
C VAL A 74 -7.36 5.97 2.34
N THR A 75 -8.24 5.01 2.56
CA THR A 75 -9.49 5.22 3.27
C THR A 75 -9.52 4.26 4.45
N ILE A 76 -9.96 4.76 5.59
CA ILE A 76 -10.08 3.94 6.79
C ILE A 76 -11.54 3.94 7.23
N TYR A 77 -12.05 2.74 7.48
CA TYR A 77 -13.37 2.55 8.06
C TYR A 77 -13.22 2.07 9.49
N LYS A 78 -14.05 2.60 10.36
CA LYS A 78 -14.08 2.19 11.76
C LYS A 78 -15.43 1.55 12.06
N LYS A 79 -15.38 0.40 12.71
CA LYS A 79 -16.57 -0.31 13.17
C LYS A 79 -16.56 -0.32 14.70
N ILE A 80 -17.62 0.14 15.28
CA ILE A 80 -17.79 0.18 16.74
C ILE A 80 -19.01 -0.69 17.09
N CYS A 81 -18.81 -1.63 18.00
CA CYS A 81 -19.87 -2.54 18.42
C CYS A 81 -20.18 -2.30 19.91
N ASP A 82 -21.48 -2.35 20.26
CA ASP A 82 -21.89 -2.29 21.65
C ASP A 82 -21.88 -3.68 22.29
N THR A 83 -22.28 -3.73 23.57
CA THR A 83 -22.30 -4.99 24.32
C THR A 83 -23.31 -6.00 23.81
N LYS A 84 -24.27 -5.56 23.01
CA LYS A 84 -25.28 -6.43 22.39
C LYS A 84 -24.92 -6.83 20.97
N ASN A 85 -23.70 -6.50 20.55
CA ASN A 85 -23.20 -6.76 19.19
C ASN A 85 -23.90 -5.97 18.10
N TYR A 86 -24.50 -4.84 18.43
CA TYR A 86 -24.95 -3.89 17.46
C TYR A 86 -23.77 -3.05 17.04
N CYS A 87 -23.43 -3.08 15.76
CA CYS A 87 -22.25 -2.42 15.24
C CYS A 87 -22.63 -1.29 14.29
N SER A 88 -21.86 -0.20 14.36
CA SER A 88 -21.98 0.88 13.38
C SER A 88 -20.62 1.05 12.70
N THR A 89 -20.67 1.33 11.39
CA THR A 89 -19.48 1.50 10.59
C THR A 89 -19.51 2.88 9.98
N LYS A 90 -18.37 3.57 10.04
CA LYS A 90 -18.25 4.87 9.40
C LYS A 90 -16.84 5.04 8.83
N LYS A 91 -16.78 5.83 7.78
CA LYS A 91 -15.51 6.26 7.22
C LYS A 91 -14.93 7.33 8.12
N ILE A 92 -13.68 7.20 8.48
CA ILE A 92 -13.03 8.20 9.32
C ILE A 92 -11.98 8.96 8.51
N ASP A 93 -11.93 10.26 8.74
CA ASP A 93 -10.91 11.12 8.18
C ASP A 93 -9.93 11.41 9.32
N SER A 94 -8.85 10.65 9.34
CA SER A 94 -7.93 10.68 10.47
C SER A 94 -6.50 10.88 10.01
N THR A 95 -5.66 11.25 10.97
CA THR A 95 -4.22 11.34 10.75
C THR A 95 -3.65 10.01 10.29
N LEU A 96 -4.27 8.91 10.70
CA LEU A 96 -3.79 7.57 10.36
C LEU A 96 -3.80 7.33 8.85
N SER A 97 -4.83 7.78 8.14
CA SER A 97 -4.86 7.61 6.69
C SER A 97 -3.72 8.35 6.01
N GLN A 98 -3.39 9.54 6.51
CA GLN A 98 -2.27 10.30 5.99
C GLN A 98 -0.92 9.66 6.33
N GLU A 99 -0.79 9.13 7.52
CA GLU A 99 0.42 8.44 7.93
C GLU A 99 0.68 7.20 7.09
N ILE A 100 -0.36 6.43 6.81
CA ILE A 100 -0.25 5.24 5.97
C ILE A 100 0.14 5.65 4.55
N LYS A 101 -0.51 6.67 4.01
CA LYS A 101 -0.20 7.18 2.68
C LYS A 101 1.26 7.59 2.57
N LEU A 102 1.75 8.37 3.53
CA LEU A 102 3.14 8.82 3.54
C LEU A 102 4.10 7.64 3.69
N ALA A 103 3.75 6.67 4.52
CA ALA A 103 4.59 5.49 4.69
C ALA A 103 4.69 4.69 3.41
N ILE A 104 3.59 4.55 2.67
CA ILE A 104 3.59 3.86 1.38
C ILE A 104 4.48 4.60 0.38
N LEU A 105 4.33 5.91 0.29
CA LEU A 105 5.13 6.72 -0.63
C LEU A 105 6.61 6.62 -0.32
N LYS A 106 6.96 6.69 0.95
CA LYS A 106 8.35 6.60 1.38
C LYS A 106 8.93 5.22 1.09
N LYS A 107 8.17 4.17 1.37
CA LYS A 107 8.61 2.80 1.09
C LYS A 107 8.77 2.58 -0.41
N ALA A 108 7.84 3.08 -1.20
CA ALA A 108 7.90 2.96 -2.66
C ALA A 108 9.14 3.65 -3.23
N ALA A 109 9.46 4.83 -2.71
CA ALA A 109 10.65 5.56 -3.13
C ALA A 109 11.92 4.78 -2.79
N THR A 110 11.95 4.15 -1.63
CA THR A 110 13.07 3.32 -1.20
C THR A 110 13.24 2.10 -2.10
N ILE A 111 12.14 1.44 -2.45
CA ILE A 111 12.16 0.29 -3.36
C ILE A 111 12.71 0.70 -4.72
N LYS A 112 12.22 1.81 -5.26
CA LYS A 112 12.66 2.30 -6.56
C LYS A 112 14.14 2.65 -6.56
N GLU A 113 14.62 3.33 -5.54
CA GLU A 113 16.02 3.69 -5.40
C GLU A 113 16.90 2.44 -5.35
N SER A 114 16.48 1.47 -4.57
CA SER A 114 17.21 0.21 -4.43
C SER A 114 17.34 -0.51 -5.76
N GLU A 115 16.27 -0.54 -6.55
CA GLU A 115 16.28 -1.19 -7.85
C GLU A 115 17.15 -0.45 -8.86
N LEU A 116 17.14 0.86 -8.82
CA LEU A 116 17.98 1.67 -9.70
C LEU A 116 19.46 1.45 -9.42
N ILE A 117 19.83 1.33 -8.15
CA ILE A 117 21.21 1.10 -7.76
C ILE A 117 21.74 -0.23 -8.28
N THR A 118 20.88 -1.24 -8.37
CA THR A 118 21.27 -2.57 -8.87
C THR A 118 21.29 -2.66 -10.39
N ASP A 119 20.75 -1.66 -11.10
CA ASP A 119 20.77 -1.64 -12.56
C ASP A 119 22.16 -1.23 -13.05
N PRO A 120 22.83 -2.08 -13.88
CA PRO A 120 24.18 -1.76 -14.35
C PRO A 120 24.27 -0.46 -15.17
N SER A 121 23.18 -0.06 -15.80
CA SER A 121 23.16 1.17 -16.60
C SER A 121 22.94 2.42 -15.77
N TYR A 122 22.54 2.28 -14.52
CA TYR A 122 22.22 3.40 -13.67
C TYR A 122 23.48 3.99 -13.04
N LYS A 123 23.59 5.32 -13.10
CA LYS A 123 24.67 6.05 -12.44
C LYS A 123 24.10 6.88 -11.32
N ASP A 124 24.41 6.48 -10.10
CA ASP A 124 23.97 7.21 -8.91
C ASP A 124 24.86 8.45 -8.75
N PRO A 125 24.28 9.66 -8.73
CA PRO A 125 25.06 10.88 -8.52
C PRO A 125 25.85 10.88 -7.22
N ARG A 126 25.36 10.17 -6.22
CA ARG A 126 26.02 10.08 -4.92
C ARG A 126 27.28 9.23 -4.95
N ALA A 127 27.36 8.30 -5.91
CA ALA A 127 28.49 7.39 -6.02
C ALA A 127 29.77 8.09 -6.50
N LYS A 128 29.65 9.27 -7.09
CA LYS A 128 30.79 10.03 -7.58
C LYS A 128 31.80 10.33 -6.47
N ASN A 129 31.32 10.55 -5.27
CA ASN A 129 32.17 10.88 -4.14
C ASN A 129 32.84 9.68 -3.51
N THR A 130 32.37 8.49 -3.82
CA THR A 130 32.91 7.25 -3.28
C THR A 130 33.72 6.46 -4.30
N ALA A 131 33.74 6.91 -5.54
CA ALA A 131 34.42 6.20 -6.63
C ALA A 131 35.94 6.31 -6.57
N LYS A 132 36.45 6.94 -5.58
CA LYS A 132 37.91 7.08 -5.44
C LYS A 132 38.51 5.98 -4.57
#